data_e3a79f6224825e8f894df6a31b738c40
#
_entry.id   e3a79f6224825e8f894df6a31b738c40
#
_cell.length_a   1.000
_cell.length_b   1.000
_cell.length_c   1.000
_cell.angle_alpha   90.00
_cell.angle_beta   90.00
_cell.angle_gamma   90.00
#
_symmetry.space_group_name_H-M   'P 1'
#
loop_
_entity.id
_entity.type
_entity.pdbx_description
1 polymer ?
#
loop_
_entity_poly.entity_id
_entity_poly.type
_entity_poly.pdbx_seq_one_letter_code
_entity_poly.pdbx_strand_id
1 'polypeptide(L)'
;MKEQSRKNDRVEILGIELEWKLRRHDTVDQYCVLAATMPPGAGVPAHQHPQQEAFFILEGQAEFAVENGAGLAWKEVNPGDVVNIPPDVIHGFRNESDRDVKLLLTCEAGLGRFFEEAGTPLTENQSARANVSGEEIQRVLEIAKKHGQRFPAPA
;
A
#
# COMPACT_ATOMS: atom_id res chain seq x y z
N MET A 1 -9.14 -27.04 -0.38
CA MET A 1 -8.38 -25.80 -0.64
C MET A 1 -8.73 -25.35 -2.05
N LYS A 2 -9.45 -24.27 -2.20
CA LYS A 2 -9.79 -23.75 -3.54
C LYS A 2 -8.61 -22.93 -4.03
N GLU A 3 -7.95 -23.41 -5.06
CA GLU A 3 -7.00 -22.65 -5.86
C GLU A 3 -7.78 -21.54 -6.56
N GLN A 4 -7.73 -20.31 -6.00
CA GLN A 4 -8.36 -19.15 -6.60
C GLN A 4 -7.29 -18.26 -7.22
N SER A 5 -6.69 -18.74 -8.30
CA SER A 5 -6.09 -17.83 -9.27
C SER A 5 -7.23 -17.18 -10.06
N ARG A 6 -7.71 -16.05 -9.58
CA ARG A 6 -8.67 -15.24 -10.35
C ARG A 6 -7.88 -14.40 -11.36
N LYS A 7 -8.15 -14.58 -12.65
CA LYS A 7 -7.78 -13.59 -13.67
C LYS A 7 -8.24 -12.22 -13.18
N ASN A 8 -7.32 -11.26 -13.04
CA ASN A 8 -7.52 -9.86 -12.64
C ASN A 8 -7.45 -9.53 -11.13
N ASP A 9 -6.64 -10.25 -10.35
CA ASP A 9 -6.42 -9.89 -8.96
C ASP A 9 -5.28 -8.86 -8.75
N ARG A 10 -4.72 -8.31 -9.83
CA ARG A 10 -3.64 -7.32 -9.78
C ARG A 10 -4.13 -5.94 -10.17
N VAL A 11 -3.81 -4.96 -9.35
CA VAL A 11 -4.09 -3.55 -9.60
C VAL A 11 -2.85 -2.70 -9.37
N GLU A 12 -2.85 -1.50 -9.90
CA GLU A 12 -1.83 -0.50 -9.64
C GLU A 12 -2.45 0.69 -8.88
N ILE A 13 -1.74 1.17 -7.85
CA ILE A 13 -2.04 2.41 -7.15
C ILE A 13 -0.72 3.15 -6.92
N LEU A 14 -0.61 4.38 -7.44
CA LEU A 14 0.58 5.24 -7.31
C LEU A 14 1.90 4.54 -7.70
N GLY A 15 1.87 3.74 -8.76
CA GLY A 15 3.04 3.03 -9.24
C GLY A 15 3.40 1.77 -8.44
N ILE A 16 2.58 1.39 -7.48
CA ILE A 16 2.74 0.17 -6.68
C ILE A 16 1.76 -0.88 -7.19
N GLU A 17 2.26 -2.07 -7.47
CA GLU A 17 1.43 -3.21 -7.81
C GLU A 17 0.89 -3.86 -6.54
N LEU A 18 -0.41 -4.10 -6.51
CA LEU A 18 -1.10 -4.83 -5.45
C LEU A 18 -1.79 -6.05 -6.06
N GLU A 19 -1.55 -7.20 -5.47
CA GLU A 19 -2.23 -8.45 -5.83
C GLU A 19 -3.06 -8.94 -4.66
N TRP A 20 -4.36 -9.09 -4.88
CA TRP A 20 -5.28 -9.60 -3.87
C TRP A 20 -4.98 -11.06 -3.53
N LYS A 21 -4.68 -11.36 -2.27
CA LYS A 21 -4.55 -12.72 -1.73
C LYS A 21 -5.79 -13.14 -0.97
N LEU A 22 -6.31 -12.26 -0.12
CA LEU A 22 -7.62 -12.38 0.51
C LEU A 22 -8.35 -11.05 0.35
N ARG A 23 -9.51 -11.10 -0.24
CA ARG A 23 -10.41 -9.96 -0.33
C ARG A 23 -11.30 -9.89 0.92
N ARG A 24 -11.88 -8.75 1.21
CA ARG A 24 -12.75 -8.56 2.37
C ARG A 24 -13.93 -9.56 2.44
N HIS A 25 -14.49 -9.99 1.32
CA HIS A 25 -15.55 -11.00 1.31
C HIS A 25 -15.07 -12.42 1.69
N ASP A 26 -13.79 -12.71 1.52
CA ASP A 26 -13.20 -14.00 1.94
C ASP A 26 -13.06 -14.08 3.46
N THR A 27 -13.05 -12.93 4.15
CA THR A 27 -12.82 -12.79 5.60
C THR A 27 -14.05 -12.28 6.35
N VAL A 28 -15.24 -12.41 5.76
CA VAL A 28 -16.49 -11.89 6.34
C VAL A 28 -16.37 -10.38 6.67
N ASP A 29 -15.82 -9.63 5.74
CA ASP A 29 -15.64 -8.16 5.81
C ASP A 29 -14.79 -7.68 7.01
N GLN A 30 -13.81 -8.49 7.44
CA GLN A 30 -12.94 -8.15 8.57
C GLN A 30 -11.63 -7.55 8.11
N TYR A 31 -10.91 -8.22 7.21
CA TYR A 31 -9.59 -7.79 6.75
C TYR A 31 -9.30 -8.22 5.31
N CYS A 32 -8.22 -7.68 4.77
CA CYS A 32 -7.67 -8.05 3.48
C CYS A 32 -6.20 -8.46 3.62
N VAL A 33 -5.72 -9.27 2.68
CA VAL A 33 -4.30 -9.55 2.50
C VAL A 33 -3.94 -9.31 1.04
N LEU A 34 -2.90 -8.52 0.81
CA LEU A 34 -2.38 -8.21 -0.52
C LEU A 34 -0.87 -8.45 -0.57
N ALA A 35 -0.40 -8.95 -1.69
CA ALA A 35 1.02 -8.90 -2.01
C ALA A 35 1.29 -7.60 -2.77
N ALA A 36 2.32 -6.85 -2.36
CA ALA A 36 2.70 -5.61 -3.01
C ALA A 36 4.09 -5.71 -3.61
N THR A 37 4.26 -5.08 -4.77
CA THR A 37 5.56 -4.87 -5.39
C THR A 37 5.75 -3.37 -5.62
N MET A 38 6.78 -2.82 -4.98
CA MET A 38 7.19 -1.43 -5.16
C MET A 38 8.41 -1.36 -6.07
N PRO A 39 8.28 -0.87 -7.31
CA PRO A 39 9.45 -0.64 -8.15
C PRO A 39 10.32 0.51 -7.59
N PRO A 40 11.58 0.64 -8.06
CA PRO A 40 12.44 1.77 -7.70
C PRO A 40 11.75 3.12 -7.89
N GLY A 41 11.83 3.99 -6.90
CA GLY A 41 11.24 5.32 -6.92
C GLY A 41 9.74 5.38 -6.55
N ALA A 42 9.07 4.24 -6.37
CA ALA A 42 7.68 4.22 -5.91
C ALA A 42 7.58 4.48 -4.40
N GLY A 43 6.46 5.06 -3.99
CA GLY A 43 6.20 5.28 -2.58
C GLY A 43 4.85 5.97 -2.35
N VAL A 44 4.47 6.02 -1.10
CA VAL A 44 3.27 6.73 -0.63
C VAL A 44 3.70 7.79 0.36
N PRO A 45 3.34 9.06 0.12
CA PRO A 45 3.71 10.16 1.02
C PRO A 45 3.03 9.99 2.39
N ALA A 46 3.49 10.78 3.35
CA ALA A 46 2.92 10.78 4.70
C ALA A 46 1.41 11.01 4.67
N HIS A 47 0.67 10.11 5.30
CA HIS A 47 -0.78 10.11 5.40
C HIS A 47 -1.24 9.37 6.66
N GLN A 48 -2.50 9.43 6.97
CA GLN A 48 -3.12 8.66 8.05
C GLN A 48 -4.54 8.23 7.65
N HIS A 49 -4.99 7.13 8.22
CA HIS A 49 -6.33 6.59 8.03
C HIS A 49 -6.81 5.84 9.28
N PRO A 50 -8.13 5.66 9.47
CA PRO A 50 -8.67 5.04 10.68
C PRO A 50 -8.48 3.51 10.75
N GLN A 51 -8.05 2.87 9.67
CA GLN A 51 -7.84 1.43 9.63
C GLN A 51 -6.44 1.07 10.13
N GLN A 52 -6.35 -0.06 10.82
CA GLN A 52 -5.06 -0.68 11.12
C GLN A 52 -4.52 -1.41 9.89
N GLU A 53 -3.21 -1.34 9.70
CA GLU A 53 -2.51 -2.15 8.71
C GLU A 53 -1.14 -2.59 9.20
N ALA A 54 -0.60 -3.62 8.58
CA ALA A 54 0.75 -4.08 8.84
C ALA A 54 1.41 -4.56 7.56
N PHE A 55 2.71 -4.33 7.46
CA PHE A 55 3.55 -4.73 6.34
C PHE A 55 4.58 -5.76 6.80
N PHE A 56 4.74 -6.81 6.03
CA PHE A 56 5.78 -7.81 6.22
C PHE A 56 6.70 -7.79 5.00
N ILE A 57 7.97 -7.46 5.19
CA ILE A 57 8.95 -7.33 4.11
C ILE A 57 9.44 -8.71 3.69
N LEU A 58 9.30 -9.05 2.42
CA LEU A 58 9.69 -10.34 1.86
C LEU A 58 11.02 -10.27 1.11
N GLU A 59 11.18 -9.26 0.25
CA GLU A 59 12.38 -9.07 -0.58
C GLU A 59 12.68 -7.57 -0.73
N GLY A 60 13.97 -7.26 -0.88
CA GLY A 60 14.42 -5.90 -1.10
C GLY A 60 14.51 -5.08 0.19
N GLN A 61 14.75 -3.79 0.04
CA GLN A 61 14.96 -2.85 1.13
C GLN A 61 14.12 -1.60 0.87
N ALA A 62 13.28 -1.26 1.83
CA ALA A 62 12.42 -0.08 1.78
C ALA A 62 12.70 0.86 2.94
N GLU A 63 12.16 2.05 2.87
CA GLU A 63 12.11 2.98 3.99
C GLU A 63 10.66 3.22 4.41
N PHE A 64 10.42 3.17 5.71
CA PHE A 64 9.17 3.52 6.34
C PHE A 64 9.36 4.65 7.34
N ALA A 65 8.39 5.54 7.40
CA ALA A 65 8.28 6.54 8.44
C ALA A 65 6.96 6.33 9.17
N VAL A 66 7.01 6.17 10.48
CA VAL A 66 5.85 5.99 11.36
C VAL A 66 5.98 6.96 12.52
N GLU A 67 4.97 7.80 12.73
CA GLU A 67 4.97 8.75 13.83
C GLU A 67 4.93 8.05 15.18
N ASN A 68 5.79 8.47 16.09
CA ASN A 68 5.97 7.82 17.40
C ASN A 68 6.02 8.80 18.59
N GLY A 69 5.43 9.99 18.45
CA GLY A 69 5.46 11.05 19.48
C GLY A 69 6.71 11.92 19.47
N ALA A 70 7.82 11.48 18.83
CA ALA A 70 9.04 12.27 18.61
C ALA A 70 9.08 12.87 17.19
N GLY A 71 8.04 12.65 16.40
CA GLY A 71 7.93 13.08 15.01
C GLY A 71 8.01 11.93 14.02
N LEU A 72 8.13 12.27 12.76
CA LEU A 72 8.17 11.35 11.64
C LEU A 72 9.60 11.21 11.13
N ALA A 73 10.20 10.03 11.29
CA ALA A 73 11.56 9.73 10.82
C ALA A 73 11.56 8.51 9.91
N TRP A 74 12.24 8.60 8.78
CA TRP A 74 12.43 7.51 7.84
C TRP A 74 13.42 6.49 8.41
N LYS A 75 13.06 5.23 8.38
CA LYS A 75 13.89 4.10 8.81
C LYS A 75 13.92 3.04 7.73
N GLU A 76 15.07 2.50 7.51
CA GLU A 76 15.27 1.34 6.66
C GLU A 76 14.62 0.11 7.25
N VAL A 77 13.97 -0.68 6.40
CA VAL A 77 13.37 -1.98 6.73
C VAL A 77 13.87 -3.02 5.74
N ASN A 78 14.09 -4.23 6.24
CA ASN A 78 14.74 -5.32 5.53
C ASN A 78 13.85 -6.58 5.53
N PRO A 79 14.15 -7.58 4.68
CA PRO A 79 13.40 -8.84 4.68
C PRO A 79 13.33 -9.47 6.08
N GLY A 80 12.11 -9.85 6.48
CA GLY A 80 11.81 -10.37 7.81
C GLY A 80 11.27 -9.33 8.79
N ASP A 81 11.43 -8.04 8.49
CA ASP A 81 10.88 -6.98 9.34
C ASP A 81 9.36 -6.85 9.16
N VAL A 82 8.71 -6.44 10.24
CA VAL A 82 7.28 -6.11 10.28
C VAL A 82 7.12 -4.65 10.67
N VAL A 83 6.32 -3.93 9.89
CA VAL A 83 5.90 -2.55 10.22
C VAL A 83 4.43 -2.56 10.56
N ASN A 84 4.09 -2.22 11.79
CA ASN A 84 2.72 -2.11 12.25
C ASN A 84 2.27 -0.65 12.26
N ILE A 85 1.14 -0.36 11.64
CA ILE A 85 0.53 0.97 11.57
C ILE A 85 -0.79 0.93 12.35
N PRO A 86 -0.81 1.47 13.58
CA PRO A 86 -2.05 1.61 14.32
C PRO A 86 -3.03 2.59 13.64
N PRO A 87 -4.33 2.53 13.97
CA PRO A 87 -5.30 3.50 13.47
C PRO A 87 -4.86 4.95 13.71
N ASP A 88 -5.07 5.81 12.73
CA ASP A 88 -4.83 7.25 12.77
C ASP A 88 -3.37 7.69 13.03
N VAL A 89 -2.41 6.78 12.89
CA VAL A 89 -0.98 7.13 12.98
C VAL A 89 -0.46 7.60 11.63
N ILE A 90 0.22 8.75 11.59
CA ILE A 90 0.84 9.27 10.37
C ILE A 90 1.99 8.36 9.97
N HIS A 91 1.98 7.94 8.71
CA HIS A 91 3.00 7.06 8.16
C HIS A 91 3.19 7.28 6.66
N GLY A 92 4.31 6.82 6.16
CA GLY A 92 4.63 6.80 4.73
C GLY A 92 5.67 5.72 4.46
N PHE A 93 5.85 5.36 3.19
CA PHE A 93 6.84 4.38 2.78
C PHE A 93 7.32 4.65 1.36
N ARG A 94 8.54 4.20 1.05
CA ARG A 94 9.16 4.44 -0.24
C ARG A 94 10.24 3.41 -0.55
N ASN A 95 10.52 3.23 -1.83
CA ASN A 95 11.63 2.44 -2.32
C ASN A 95 12.69 3.35 -2.97
N GLU A 96 13.72 3.68 -2.22
CA GLU A 96 14.88 4.47 -2.68
C GLU A 96 16.00 3.58 -3.25
N SER A 97 15.79 2.25 -3.30
CA SER A 97 16.76 1.31 -3.86
C SER A 97 16.65 1.19 -5.38
N ASP A 98 17.57 0.46 -5.99
CA ASP A 98 17.60 0.17 -7.44
C ASP A 98 16.88 -1.14 -7.83
N ARG A 99 16.18 -1.76 -6.88
CA ARG A 99 15.47 -3.04 -7.05
C ARG A 99 14.04 -2.97 -6.58
N ASP A 100 13.22 -3.89 -7.05
CA ASP A 100 11.87 -4.04 -6.54
C ASP A 100 11.89 -4.45 -5.05
N VAL A 101 10.95 -3.91 -4.29
CA VAL A 101 10.64 -4.35 -2.94
C VAL A 101 9.35 -5.15 -2.99
N LYS A 102 9.36 -6.34 -2.40
CA LYS A 102 8.16 -7.19 -2.26
C LYS A 102 7.77 -7.32 -0.80
N LEU A 103 6.49 -7.15 -0.54
CA LEU A 103 5.95 -7.23 0.81
C LEU A 103 4.52 -7.80 0.81
N LEU A 104 4.10 -8.27 1.97
CA LEU A 104 2.69 -8.54 2.25
C LEU A 104 2.12 -7.37 3.06
N LEU A 105 0.92 -6.96 2.68
CA LEU A 105 0.11 -5.99 3.39
C LEU A 105 -1.12 -6.71 3.94
N THR A 106 -1.38 -6.57 5.22
CA THR A 106 -2.67 -6.92 5.82
C THR A 106 -3.32 -5.65 6.37
N CYS A 107 -4.62 -5.50 6.16
CA CYS A 107 -5.35 -4.31 6.59
C CYS A 107 -6.81 -4.63 6.89
N GLU A 108 -7.43 -3.80 7.70
CA GLU A 108 -8.88 -3.87 7.91
C GLU A 108 -9.64 -3.63 6.61
N ALA A 109 -10.84 -4.22 6.51
CA ALA A 109 -11.67 -4.21 5.30
C ALA A 109 -11.98 -2.82 4.76
N GLY A 110 -12.06 -1.81 5.61
CA GLY A 110 -12.27 -0.41 5.21
C GLY A 110 -11.19 0.12 4.27
N LEU A 111 -9.92 -0.24 4.52
CA LEU A 111 -8.82 0.11 3.61
C LEU A 111 -8.88 -0.71 2.32
N GLY A 112 -9.35 -1.95 2.40
CA GLY A 112 -9.62 -2.77 1.21
C GLY A 112 -10.63 -2.13 0.26
N ARG A 113 -11.67 -1.47 0.77
CA ARG A 113 -12.63 -0.71 -0.06
C ARG A 113 -11.97 0.44 -0.81
N PHE A 114 -11.02 1.13 -0.18
CA PHE A 114 -10.22 2.14 -0.86
C PHE A 114 -9.41 1.53 -2.02
N PHE A 115 -8.73 0.42 -1.80
CA PHE A 115 -7.95 -0.26 -2.85
C PHE A 115 -8.83 -0.75 -3.99
N GLU A 116 -10.04 -1.23 -3.70
CA GLU A 116 -11.01 -1.65 -4.73
C GLU A 116 -11.41 -0.48 -5.64
N GLU A 117 -11.63 0.72 -5.08
CA GLU A 117 -12.02 1.91 -5.86
C GLU A 117 -10.84 2.59 -6.55
N ALA A 118 -9.71 2.73 -5.87
CA ALA A 118 -8.55 3.47 -6.37
C ALA A 118 -7.69 2.67 -7.36
N GLY A 119 -7.70 1.34 -7.26
CA GLY A 119 -6.85 0.48 -8.06
C GLY A 119 -7.22 0.47 -9.54
N THR A 120 -6.21 0.60 -10.39
CA THR A 120 -6.34 0.41 -11.85
C THR A 120 -5.95 -1.01 -12.19
N PRO A 121 -6.84 -1.83 -12.79
CA PRO A 121 -6.53 -3.22 -13.13
C PRO A 121 -5.31 -3.34 -14.05
N LEU A 122 -4.45 -4.31 -13.75
CA LEU A 122 -3.31 -4.69 -14.58
C LEU A 122 -3.63 -5.97 -15.34
N THR A 123 -3.27 -6.02 -16.62
CA THR A 123 -3.31 -7.25 -17.41
C THR A 123 -2.09 -8.14 -17.11
N GLU A 124 -2.12 -9.41 -17.52
CA GLU A 124 -1.02 -10.38 -17.28
C GLU A 124 0.36 -9.89 -17.70
N ASN A 125 0.43 -9.07 -18.77
CA ASN A 125 1.68 -8.57 -19.33
C ASN A 125 2.05 -7.16 -18.88
N GLN A 126 1.25 -6.55 -17.98
CA GLN A 126 1.51 -5.22 -17.44
C GLN A 126 2.20 -5.31 -16.08
N SER A 127 3.09 -4.35 -15.83
CA SER A 127 3.71 -4.12 -14.52
C SER A 127 3.49 -2.69 -14.09
N ALA A 128 3.39 -2.45 -12.80
CA ALA A 128 3.33 -1.11 -12.25
C ALA A 128 4.65 -0.35 -12.52
N ARG A 129 4.53 0.97 -12.71
CA ARG A 129 5.66 1.87 -12.95
C ARG A 129 5.59 3.04 -11.97
N ALA A 130 6.74 3.37 -11.38
CA ALA A 130 6.84 4.48 -10.43
C ALA A 130 6.54 5.86 -11.05
N ASN A 131 6.69 6.01 -12.37
CA ASN A 131 6.40 7.26 -13.06
C ASN A 131 4.89 7.43 -13.29
N VAL A 132 4.21 7.96 -12.30
CA VAL A 132 2.76 8.19 -12.27
C VAL A 132 2.46 9.63 -12.69
N SER A 133 1.45 9.81 -13.55
CA SER A 133 1.02 11.15 -13.98
C SER A 133 0.42 11.97 -12.83
N GLY A 134 0.54 13.30 -12.91
CA GLY A 134 -0.09 14.20 -11.92
C GLY A 134 -1.61 14.03 -11.86
N GLU A 135 -2.26 13.75 -12.99
CA GLU A 135 -3.70 13.48 -13.06
C GLU A 135 -4.09 12.22 -12.30
N GLU A 136 -3.32 11.15 -12.44
CA GLU A 136 -3.54 9.90 -11.70
C GLU A 136 -3.31 10.07 -10.20
N ILE A 137 -2.26 10.80 -9.82
CA ILE A 137 -2.02 11.15 -8.41
C ILE A 137 -3.22 11.90 -7.83
N GLN A 138 -3.72 12.90 -8.54
CA GLN A 138 -4.89 13.68 -8.10
C GLN A 138 -6.14 12.80 -7.95
N ARG A 139 -6.39 11.92 -8.90
CA ARG A 139 -7.50 10.95 -8.84
C ARG A 139 -7.42 10.08 -7.58
N VAL A 140 -6.27 9.50 -7.32
CA VAL A 140 -6.07 8.63 -6.14
C VAL A 140 -6.23 9.42 -4.84
N LEU A 141 -5.71 10.65 -4.75
CA LEU A 141 -5.84 11.50 -3.58
C LEU A 141 -7.30 11.87 -3.28
N GLU A 142 -8.10 12.14 -4.30
CA GLU A 142 -9.54 12.43 -4.13
C GLU A 142 -10.30 11.21 -3.60
N ILE A 143 -10.02 10.01 -4.14
CA ILE A 143 -10.60 8.77 -3.64
C ILE A 143 -10.14 8.49 -2.19
N ALA A 144 -8.86 8.70 -1.89
CA ALA A 144 -8.32 8.53 -0.56
C ALA A 144 -9.05 9.41 0.48
N LYS A 145 -9.26 10.69 0.17
CA LYS A 145 -10.03 11.61 1.02
C LYS A 145 -11.47 11.15 1.23
N LYS A 146 -12.12 10.67 0.18
CA LYS A 146 -13.48 10.10 0.26
C LYS A 146 -13.55 8.91 1.23
N HIS A 147 -12.47 8.12 1.32
CA HIS A 147 -12.35 6.99 2.23
C HIS A 147 -11.78 7.36 3.62
N GLY A 148 -11.71 8.64 3.96
CA GLY A 148 -11.29 9.11 5.27
C GLY A 148 -9.79 9.22 5.48
N GLN A 149 -8.98 9.10 4.43
CA GLN A 149 -7.55 9.34 4.52
C GLN A 149 -7.26 10.84 4.64
N ARG A 150 -6.29 11.18 5.48
CA ARG A 150 -5.85 12.55 5.72
C ARG A 150 -4.36 12.67 5.42
N PHE A 151 -3.99 13.80 4.85
CA PHE A 151 -2.61 14.11 4.50
C PHE A 151 -2.15 15.27 5.37
N PRO A 152 -1.07 15.14 6.15
CA PRO A 152 -0.54 16.25 6.93
C PRO A 152 -0.11 17.37 5.98
N ALA A 153 -0.20 18.62 6.47
CA ALA A 153 0.33 19.75 5.73
C ALA A 153 1.84 19.55 5.51
N PRO A 154 2.37 19.94 4.35
CA PRO A 154 3.83 19.96 4.17
C PRO A 154 4.46 20.80 5.25
N ALA A 155 5.53 20.27 5.83
CA ALA A 155 6.32 21.01 6.82
C ALA A 155 7.00 22.22 6.20
#